data_732e19c342ccfe54592b34a7da2159e7
#
_entry.id   732e19c342ccfe54592b34a7da2159e7
#
_cell.length_a   1.000
_cell.length_b   1.000
_cell.length_c   1.000
_cell.angle_alpha   90.00
_cell.angle_beta   90.00
_cell.angle_gamma   90.00
#
_symmetry.space_group_name_H-M   'P 1'
#
loop_
_entity.id
_entity.type
_entity.pdbx_description
1 polymer ?
#
loop_
_entity_poly.entity_id
_entity_poly.type
_entity_poly.pdbx_seq_one_letter_code
_entity_poly.pdbx_strand_id
1 'polypeptide(L)'
;MTSVATYSTSLNSLLVGMVARTPGAVHAVLATVDGVCVAVSAGLPPERAEQLATIGAGLLSIADGAGIMMNTGAPQHVIVEMDGGLLIATPVAPTVVLSMLAARDADRELLGFELAQFAGQLTPLVSHIR
;
A
#
# COMPACT_ATOMS: atom_id res chain seq x y z
N MET A 1 -11.98 9.21 -20.66
CA MET A 1 -11.77 9.55 -19.98
C MET A 1 -11.14 9.43 -19.25
N THR A 2 -10.77 9.53 -19.35
CA THR A 2 -10.35 9.33 -18.43
C THR A 2 -10.51 9.65 -17.50
N SER A 3 -10.68 9.14 -17.39
CA SER A 3 -11.17 9.63 -16.22
C SER A 3 -10.07 9.90 -15.32
N VAL A 4 -10.03 11.00 -14.95
CA VAL A 4 -9.23 11.36 -13.86
C VAL A 4 -9.78 10.64 -12.68
N ALA A 5 -9.07 9.69 -12.18
CA ALA A 5 -9.45 9.06 -10.97
C ALA A 5 -9.58 10.13 -9.90
N THR A 6 -10.72 10.20 -9.28
CA THR A 6 -10.94 11.14 -8.19
C THR A 6 -10.46 10.47 -6.92
N TYR A 7 -9.29 10.87 -6.46
CA TYR A 7 -8.74 10.34 -5.22
C TYR A 7 -9.35 11.09 -4.03
N SER A 8 -9.45 10.40 -2.91
CA SER A 8 -9.94 11.01 -1.68
C SER A 8 -8.93 12.00 -1.12
N THR A 9 -9.32 13.26 -1.03
CA THR A 9 -8.45 14.31 -0.50
C THR A 9 -8.02 14.04 0.94
N SER A 10 -8.94 13.60 1.78
CA SER A 10 -8.60 13.33 3.18
C SER A 10 -7.69 12.12 3.32
N LEU A 11 -7.88 11.07 2.54
CA LEU A 11 -6.99 9.92 2.54
C LEU A 11 -5.62 10.29 1.97
N ASN A 12 -5.58 11.12 0.92
CA ASN A 12 -4.31 11.61 0.39
C ASN A 12 -3.52 12.32 1.48
N SER A 13 -4.15 13.18 2.26
CA SER A 13 -3.48 13.91 3.35
C SER A 13 -2.91 12.97 4.39
N LEU A 14 -3.63 11.91 4.72
CA LEU A 14 -3.15 10.91 5.67
C LEU A 14 -1.91 10.18 5.12
N LEU A 15 -1.93 9.83 3.83
CA LEU A 15 -0.77 9.17 3.21
C LEU A 15 0.44 10.10 3.15
N VAL A 16 0.24 11.37 2.82
CA VAL A 16 1.31 12.36 2.82
C VAL A 16 1.95 12.45 4.20
N GLY A 17 1.13 12.53 5.24
CA GLY A 17 1.63 12.59 6.61
C GLY A 17 2.38 11.35 7.02
N MET A 18 1.89 10.18 6.63
CA MET A 18 2.54 8.90 6.96
C MET A 18 3.91 8.81 6.29
N VAL A 19 3.99 9.13 5.00
CA VAL A 19 5.26 9.10 4.29
C VAL A 19 6.26 10.06 4.94
N ALA A 20 5.80 11.26 5.32
CA ALA A 20 6.67 12.25 5.94
C ALA A 20 7.21 11.80 7.30
N ARG A 21 6.43 10.99 8.05
CA ARG A 21 6.82 10.54 9.38
C ARG A 21 7.62 9.25 9.39
N THR A 22 7.58 8.48 8.30
CA THR A 22 8.17 7.14 8.27
C THR A 22 9.56 7.20 7.67
N PRO A 23 10.61 6.91 8.45
CA PRO A 23 11.98 6.95 7.92
C PRO A 23 12.14 6.00 6.73
N GLY A 24 12.65 6.53 5.63
CA GLY A 24 12.90 5.78 4.43
C GLY A 24 11.72 5.69 3.47
N ALA A 25 10.52 6.09 3.88
CA ALA A 25 9.35 6.06 2.99
C ALA A 25 9.50 7.13 1.90
N VAL A 26 9.13 6.78 0.67
CA VAL A 26 9.24 7.68 -0.47
C VAL A 26 7.86 7.98 -1.05
N HIS A 27 7.07 6.96 -1.33
CA HIS A 27 5.71 7.10 -1.87
C HIS A 27 4.79 6.05 -1.27
N ALA A 28 3.51 6.36 -1.22
CA ALA A 28 2.50 5.41 -0.78
C ALA A 28 1.23 5.58 -1.59
N VAL A 29 0.54 4.47 -1.85
CA VAL A 29 -0.78 4.49 -2.48
C VAL A 29 -1.71 3.56 -1.71
N LEU A 30 -2.99 3.91 -1.72
CA LEU A 30 -4.05 3.09 -1.16
C LEU A 30 -4.91 2.65 -2.33
N ALA A 31 -5.22 1.37 -2.41
CA ALA A 31 -5.92 0.81 -3.56
C ALA A 31 -6.92 -0.24 -3.12
N THR A 32 -7.88 -0.54 -3.99
CA THR A 32 -8.73 -1.70 -3.81
C THR A 32 -7.95 -2.96 -4.16
N VAL A 33 -8.44 -4.11 -3.73
CA VAL A 33 -7.82 -5.40 -4.08
C VAL A 33 -7.85 -5.67 -5.58
N ASP A 34 -8.71 -4.96 -6.32
CA ASP A 34 -8.75 -5.05 -7.79
C ASP A 34 -7.69 -4.17 -8.44
N GLY A 35 -6.91 -3.45 -7.66
CA GLY A 35 -5.83 -2.61 -8.18
C GLY A 35 -6.22 -1.19 -8.54
N VAL A 36 -7.39 -0.72 -8.09
CA VAL A 36 -7.85 0.64 -8.37
C VAL A 36 -7.34 1.58 -7.29
N CYS A 37 -6.59 2.60 -7.69
CA CYS A 37 -6.01 3.56 -6.75
C CYS A 37 -7.12 4.46 -6.18
N VAL A 38 -7.15 4.62 -4.85
CA VAL A 38 -8.13 5.48 -4.17
C VAL A 38 -7.49 6.65 -3.44
N ALA A 39 -6.19 6.58 -3.18
CA ALA A 39 -5.45 7.66 -2.55
C ALA A 39 -3.96 7.53 -2.84
N VAL A 40 -3.26 8.65 -2.81
CA VAL A 40 -1.84 8.71 -3.16
C VAL A 40 -1.14 9.77 -2.33
N SER A 41 0.13 9.50 -1.96
CA SER A 41 0.99 10.49 -1.33
C SER A 41 1.52 11.48 -2.38
N ALA A 42 2.14 12.56 -1.90
CA ALA A 42 2.65 13.60 -2.79
C ALA A 42 3.81 13.11 -3.65
N GLY A 43 3.97 13.71 -4.81
CA GLY A 43 5.13 13.52 -5.67
C GLY A 43 5.07 12.32 -6.59
N LEU A 44 4.00 11.55 -6.55
CA LEU A 44 3.85 10.39 -7.43
C LEU A 44 2.85 10.72 -8.53
N PRO A 45 3.26 10.71 -9.82
CA PRO A 45 2.34 10.99 -10.91
C PRO A 45 1.20 9.97 -10.95
N PRO A 46 0.00 10.37 -11.44
CA PRO A 46 -1.15 9.48 -11.47
C PRO A 46 -0.91 8.14 -12.15
N GLU A 47 -0.18 8.12 -13.26
CA GLU A 47 0.14 6.89 -13.97
C GLU A 47 0.94 5.93 -13.09
N ARG A 48 1.92 6.46 -12.37
CA ARG A 48 2.75 5.67 -11.47
C ARG A 48 1.97 5.18 -10.27
N ALA A 49 1.07 6.04 -9.76
CA ALA A 49 0.21 5.65 -8.64
C ALA A 49 -0.68 4.48 -9.04
N GLU A 50 -1.25 4.51 -10.22
CA GLU A 50 -2.11 3.41 -10.70
C GLU A 50 -1.32 2.13 -10.92
N GLN A 51 -0.09 2.24 -11.44
CA GLN A 51 0.77 1.09 -11.61
C GLN A 51 1.14 0.47 -10.26
N LEU A 52 1.51 1.30 -9.29
CA LEU A 52 1.86 0.82 -7.96
C LEU A 52 0.65 0.17 -7.27
N ALA A 53 -0.54 0.74 -7.45
CA ALA A 53 -1.78 0.18 -6.92
C ALA A 53 -2.02 -1.23 -7.46
N THR A 54 -1.86 -1.41 -8.77
CA THR A 54 -2.06 -2.70 -9.42
C THR A 54 -1.03 -3.72 -8.94
N ILE A 55 0.23 -3.31 -8.86
CA ILE A 55 1.31 -4.20 -8.45
C ILE A 55 1.12 -4.65 -7.00
N GLY A 56 0.85 -3.71 -6.10
CA GLY A 56 0.67 -4.05 -4.69
C GLY A 56 -0.50 -4.98 -4.45
N ALA A 57 -1.63 -4.72 -5.11
CA ALA A 57 -2.80 -5.59 -5.02
C ALA A 57 -2.46 -6.99 -5.52
N GLY A 58 -1.73 -7.07 -6.65
CA GLY A 58 -1.31 -8.36 -7.22
C GLY A 58 -0.40 -9.14 -6.30
N LEU A 59 0.56 -8.48 -5.68
CA LEU A 59 1.49 -9.13 -4.75
C LEU A 59 0.75 -9.73 -3.55
N LEU A 60 -0.17 -8.97 -2.97
CA LEU A 60 -0.95 -9.47 -1.83
C LEU A 60 -1.88 -10.60 -2.26
N SER A 61 -2.46 -10.53 -3.44
CA SER A 61 -3.31 -11.58 -3.96
C SER A 61 -2.53 -12.90 -4.11
N ILE A 62 -1.33 -12.83 -4.65
CA ILE A 62 -0.45 -14.00 -4.80
C ILE A 62 -0.09 -14.58 -3.43
N ALA A 63 0.30 -13.71 -2.49
CA ALA A 63 0.66 -14.15 -1.14
C ALA A 63 -0.54 -14.76 -0.41
N ASP A 64 -1.72 -14.20 -0.60
CA ASP A 64 -2.95 -14.73 -0.01
C ASP A 64 -3.24 -16.12 -0.54
N GLY A 65 -3.08 -16.32 -1.85
CA GLY A 65 -3.22 -17.63 -2.46
C GLY A 65 -2.24 -18.65 -1.89
N ALA A 66 -1.01 -18.25 -1.68
CA ALA A 66 0.00 -19.10 -1.05
C ALA A 66 -0.40 -19.47 0.37
N GLY A 67 -0.93 -18.50 1.13
CA GLY A 67 -1.37 -18.73 2.50
C GLY A 67 -2.49 -19.76 2.58
N ILE A 68 -3.42 -19.70 1.63
CA ILE A 68 -4.50 -20.68 1.53
C ILE A 68 -3.96 -22.06 1.17
N MET A 69 -3.12 -22.14 0.14
CA MET A 69 -2.61 -23.39 -0.37
C MET A 69 -1.72 -24.10 0.66
N MET A 70 -0.88 -23.34 1.36
CA MET A 70 0.07 -23.88 2.35
C MET A 70 -0.51 -23.93 3.75
N ASN A 71 -1.74 -23.45 3.92
CA ASN A 71 -2.42 -23.44 5.22
C ASN A 71 -1.66 -22.64 6.28
N THR A 72 -1.11 -21.51 5.86
CA THR A 72 -0.32 -20.63 6.74
C THR A 72 -1.07 -19.36 7.14
N GLY A 73 -2.29 -19.16 6.62
CA GLY A 73 -3.08 -17.98 6.92
C GLY A 73 -2.79 -16.82 5.99
N ALA A 74 -3.48 -15.71 6.23
CA ALA A 74 -3.37 -14.51 5.41
C ALA A 74 -2.02 -13.83 5.59
N PRO A 75 -1.47 -13.20 4.55
CA PRO A 75 -0.21 -12.48 4.66
C PRO A 75 -0.38 -11.22 5.52
N GLN A 76 0.62 -10.91 6.32
CA GLN A 76 0.66 -9.67 7.08
C GLN A 76 1.18 -8.54 6.21
N HIS A 77 2.14 -8.82 5.36
CA HIS A 77 2.65 -7.90 4.35
C HIS A 77 3.55 -8.67 3.39
N VAL A 78 3.86 -8.04 2.27
CA VAL A 78 4.83 -8.56 1.29
C VAL A 78 5.90 -7.50 1.11
N ILE A 79 7.16 -7.89 1.18
CA ILE A 79 8.29 -6.99 0.92
C ILE A 79 9.08 -7.53 -0.25
N VAL A 80 9.28 -6.66 -1.26
CA VAL A 80 10.12 -6.97 -2.40
C VAL A 80 11.36 -6.08 -2.33
N GLU A 81 12.52 -6.70 -2.25
CA GLU A 81 13.80 -5.97 -2.23
C GLU A 81 14.31 -5.86 -3.67
N MET A 82 14.53 -4.64 -4.09
CA MET A 82 15.06 -4.33 -5.40
C MET A 82 16.39 -3.61 -5.26
N ASP A 83 17.17 -3.52 -6.32
CA ASP A 83 18.48 -2.87 -6.25
C ASP A 83 18.39 -1.43 -5.77
N GLY A 84 17.36 -0.70 -6.19
CA GLY A 84 17.21 0.72 -5.88
C GLY A 84 16.15 1.06 -4.85
N GLY A 85 15.53 0.08 -4.21
CA GLY A 85 14.47 0.38 -3.24
C GLY A 85 13.71 -0.83 -2.76
N LEU A 86 12.74 -0.57 -1.90
CA LEU A 86 11.85 -1.60 -1.36
C LEU A 86 10.43 -1.30 -1.78
N LEU A 87 9.67 -2.35 -2.05
CA LEU A 87 8.23 -2.27 -2.28
C LEU A 87 7.55 -3.09 -1.20
N ILE A 88 6.64 -2.48 -0.45
CA ILE A 88 5.91 -3.17 0.62
C ILE A 88 4.43 -3.05 0.33
N ALA A 89 3.70 -4.16 0.41
CA ALA A 89 2.25 -4.18 0.28
C ALA A 89 1.66 -4.76 1.56
N THR A 90 0.64 -4.09 2.10
CA THR A 90 0.04 -4.44 3.40
C THR A 90 -1.48 -4.40 3.28
N PRO A 91 -2.19 -5.43 3.76
CA PRO A 91 -3.65 -5.38 3.78
C PRO A 91 -4.13 -4.37 4.82
N VAL A 92 -5.14 -3.58 4.44
CA VAL A 92 -5.76 -2.59 5.34
C VAL A 92 -7.14 -3.07 5.76
N ALA A 93 -7.86 -3.65 4.84
CA ALA A 93 -9.21 -4.20 5.02
C ALA A 93 -9.37 -5.31 3.99
N PRO A 94 -10.42 -6.12 4.07
CA PRO A 94 -10.60 -7.22 3.10
C PRO A 94 -10.55 -6.76 1.63
N THR A 95 -10.90 -5.51 1.35
CA THR A 95 -10.96 -4.99 -0.02
C THR A 95 -9.95 -3.88 -0.29
N VAL A 96 -9.03 -3.57 0.65
CA VAL A 96 -8.15 -2.40 0.52
C VAL A 96 -6.71 -2.77 0.86
N VAL A 97 -5.78 -2.29 0.06
CA VAL A 97 -4.35 -2.56 0.13
C VAL A 97 -3.58 -1.25 0.23
N LEU A 98 -2.61 -1.20 1.13
CA LEU A 98 -1.65 -0.08 1.22
C LEU A 98 -0.32 -0.55 0.63
N SER A 99 0.18 0.19 -0.35
CA SER A 99 1.47 -0.10 -0.97
C SER A 99 2.41 1.07 -0.79
N MET A 100 3.67 0.78 -0.54
CA MET A 100 4.69 1.79 -0.27
C MET A 100 5.96 1.49 -1.02
N LEU A 101 6.59 2.54 -1.55
CA LEU A 101 7.98 2.49 -2.00
C LEU A 101 8.85 3.14 -0.93
N ALA A 102 9.95 2.49 -0.61
CA ALA A 102 10.87 2.98 0.41
C ALA A 102 12.30 2.91 -0.11
N ALA A 103 13.19 3.67 0.53
CA ALA A 103 14.60 3.69 0.20
C ALA A 103 15.21 2.31 0.47
N ARG A 104 16.22 1.98 -0.30
CA ARG A 104 16.86 0.66 -0.22
C ARG A 104 17.43 0.37 1.16
N ASP A 105 17.95 1.37 1.84
CA ASP A 105 18.57 1.22 3.15
C ASP A 105 17.61 1.44 4.31
N ALA A 106 16.30 1.55 4.03
CA ALA A 106 15.31 1.69 5.08
C ALA A 106 15.27 0.43 5.95
N ASP A 107 14.94 0.65 7.22
CA ASP A 107 14.82 -0.45 8.19
C ASP A 107 13.52 -1.22 7.91
N ARG A 108 13.64 -2.46 7.48
CA ARG A 108 12.51 -3.28 7.05
C ARG A 108 11.56 -3.60 8.19
N GLU A 109 12.11 -3.87 9.38
CA GLU A 109 11.27 -4.15 10.54
C GLU A 109 10.47 -2.92 10.94
N LEU A 110 11.12 -1.77 10.95
CA LEU A 110 10.45 -0.52 11.28
C LEU A 110 9.38 -0.20 10.26
N LEU A 111 9.64 -0.38 8.96
CA LEU A 111 8.66 -0.16 7.91
C LEU A 111 7.45 -1.07 8.11
N GLY A 112 7.67 -2.35 8.37
CA GLY A 112 6.58 -3.29 8.60
C GLY A 112 5.72 -2.89 9.78
N PHE A 113 6.36 -2.49 10.88
CA PHE A 113 5.67 -2.04 12.08
C PHE A 113 4.84 -0.77 11.83
N GLU A 114 5.47 0.24 11.20
CA GLU A 114 4.80 1.51 10.93
C GLU A 114 3.63 1.33 9.96
N LEU A 115 3.81 0.50 8.94
CA LEU A 115 2.74 0.23 7.98
C LEU A 115 1.58 -0.53 8.64
N ALA A 116 1.88 -1.49 9.50
CA ALA A 116 0.84 -2.23 10.22
C ALA A 116 0.03 -1.31 11.13
N GLN A 117 0.71 -0.40 11.83
CA GLN A 117 0.02 0.57 12.67
C GLN A 117 -0.85 1.52 11.86
N PHE A 118 -0.30 2.05 10.76
CA PHE A 118 -1.04 2.96 9.92
C PHE A 118 -2.22 2.26 9.25
N ALA A 119 -2.03 1.01 8.81
CA ALA A 119 -3.12 0.21 8.25
C ALA A 119 -4.27 0.08 9.24
N GLY A 120 -3.94 -0.19 10.51
CA GLY A 120 -4.95 -0.26 11.56
C GLY A 120 -5.72 1.05 11.75
N GLN A 121 -5.04 2.18 11.61
CA GLN A 121 -5.68 3.49 11.68
C GLN A 121 -6.56 3.77 10.46
N LEU A 122 -6.20 3.25 9.31
CA LEU A 122 -6.97 3.44 8.07
C LEU A 122 -8.22 2.55 8.01
N THR A 123 -8.18 1.37 8.64
CA THR A 123 -9.23 0.38 8.51
C THR A 123 -10.65 0.96 8.70
N PRO A 124 -10.95 1.71 9.79
CA PRO A 124 -12.30 2.25 9.96
C PRO A 124 -12.67 3.30 8.90
N LEU A 125 -11.67 3.93 8.28
CA LEU A 125 -11.92 4.98 7.29
C LEU A 125 -12.21 4.41 5.90
N VAL A 126 -11.84 3.15 5.63
CA VAL A 126 -11.94 2.54 4.30
C VAL A 126 -12.82 1.30 4.27
N SER A 127 -13.42 0.93 5.39
CA SER A 127 -14.21 -0.30 5.48
C SER A 127 -15.44 -0.29 4.55
N HIS A 128 -15.87 0.89 4.11
CA HIS A 128 -16.98 1.03 3.16
C HIS A 128 -16.57 0.79 1.70
N ILE A 129 -15.29 0.71 1.42
CA ILE A 129 -14.77 0.54 0.06
C ILE A 129 -14.88 -0.93 -0.34
N ARG A 130 -15.36 -1.17 -1.54
CA ARG A 130 -15.57 -2.53 -2.06
C ARG A 130 -14.80 -2.80 -3.32
#